data_b88ccb011b3ad816775ad32ecc61fa66
#
_entry.id   b88ccb011b3ad816775ad32ecc61fa66
#
_cell.length_a   1.000
_cell.length_b   1.000
_cell.length_c   1.000
_cell.angle_alpha   90.00
_cell.angle_beta   90.00
_cell.angle_gamma   90.00
#
_symmetry.space_group_name_H-M   'P 1'
#
loop_
_entity.id
_entity.type
_entity.pdbx_description
1 polymer ?
#
loop_
_entity_poly.entity_id
_entity_poly.type
_entity_poly.pdbx_seq_one_letter_code
_entity_poly.pdbx_strand_id
1 'polypeptide(L)' 'MIDGREARIEKCWMTFARAVIEDALKEKDSQFFLGPRSVFPELSKMAKLSKDDLLQYVKNNF' A
#
# COMPACT_ATOMS: atom_id res chain seq x y z
N MET A 1 -11.04 22.77 -15.63
CA MET A 1 -9.74 22.33 -16.13
C MET A 1 -8.96 21.66 -15.00
N ILE A 2 -8.53 20.45 -15.21
CA ILE A 2 -7.78 19.72 -14.18
C ILE A 2 -6.39 20.32 -14.07
N ASP A 3 -6.07 20.74 -12.86
CA ASP A 3 -4.74 21.24 -12.58
C ASP A 3 -3.73 20.07 -12.63
N GLY A 4 -2.70 20.21 -13.45
CA GLY A 4 -1.66 19.20 -13.55
C GLY A 4 -0.97 18.88 -12.23
N ARG A 5 -1.10 19.77 -11.25
CA ARG A 5 -0.56 19.55 -9.90
C ARG A 5 -1.30 18.43 -9.17
N GLU A 6 -2.62 18.39 -9.28
CA GLU A 6 -3.41 17.36 -8.61
C GLU A 6 -3.06 15.96 -9.13
N ALA A 7 -2.91 15.83 -10.44
CA ALA A 7 -2.52 14.57 -11.04
C ALA A 7 -1.12 14.13 -10.59
N ARG A 8 -0.19 15.08 -10.46
CA ARG A 8 1.15 14.79 -9.97
C ARG A 8 1.16 14.36 -8.52
N ILE A 9 0.36 15.03 -7.68
CA ILE A 9 0.26 14.70 -6.25
C ILE A 9 -0.31 13.29 -6.08
N GLU A 10 -1.36 12.95 -6.81
CA GLU A 10 -1.94 11.61 -6.74
C GLU A 10 -0.92 10.55 -7.15
N LYS A 11 -0.18 10.79 -8.23
CA LYS A 11 0.86 9.86 -8.67
C LYS A 11 1.96 9.69 -7.63
N CYS A 12 2.37 10.78 -6.99
CA CYS A 12 3.39 10.73 -5.94
C CYS A 12 2.91 9.91 -4.74
N TRP A 13 1.68 10.13 -4.29
CA TRP A 13 1.12 9.37 -3.18
C TRP A 13 0.97 7.89 -3.51
N MET A 14 0.52 7.59 -4.73
CA MET A 14 0.36 6.21 -5.17
C MET A 14 1.71 5.51 -5.22
N THR A 15 2.74 6.16 -5.77
CA THR A 15 4.09 5.63 -5.84
C THR A 15 4.67 5.41 -4.45
N PHE A 16 4.47 6.38 -3.57
CA PHE A 16 4.91 6.28 -2.18
C PHE A 16 4.26 5.11 -1.47
N ALA A 17 2.94 4.99 -1.58
CA ALA A 17 2.21 3.91 -0.93
C ALA A 17 2.65 2.54 -1.43
N ARG A 18 2.86 2.42 -2.74
CA ARG A 18 3.36 1.16 -3.32
C ARG A 18 4.76 0.83 -2.82
N ALA A 19 5.62 1.82 -2.74
CA ALA A 19 6.99 1.60 -2.26
C ALA A 19 6.99 1.12 -0.81
N VAL A 20 6.16 1.70 0.04
CA VAL A 20 6.05 1.28 1.43
C VAL A 20 5.55 -0.17 1.52
N ILE A 21 4.54 -0.51 0.73
CA ILE A 21 3.99 -1.86 0.72
C ILE A 21 5.04 -2.86 0.22
N GLU A 22 5.73 -2.54 -0.86
CA GLU A 22 6.78 -3.41 -1.40
C GLU A 22 7.90 -3.63 -0.38
N ASP A 23 8.30 -2.58 0.31
CA ASP A 23 9.34 -2.66 1.33
C ASP A 23 8.91 -3.59 2.47
N ALA A 24 7.67 -3.44 2.91
CA ALA A 24 7.12 -4.31 3.95
C ALA A 24 7.05 -5.77 3.49
N LEU A 25 6.76 -6.01 2.22
CA LEU A 25 6.75 -7.35 1.66
C LEU A 25 8.16 -7.95 1.65
N LYS A 26 9.16 -7.16 1.28
CA LYS A 26 10.56 -7.62 1.28
C LYS A 26 11.05 -7.97 2.66
N GLU A 27 10.67 -7.18 3.65
CA GLU A 27 11.06 -7.40 5.05
C GLU A 27 10.19 -8.43 5.76
N LYS A 28 9.13 -8.89 5.09
CA LYS A 28 8.15 -9.82 5.65
C LYS A 28 7.57 -9.30 6.96
N ASP A 29 7.19 -8.03 6.95
CA ASP A 29 6.64 -7.37 8.12
C ASP A 29 5.16 -7.72 8.26
N SER A 30 4.87 -8.82 8.94
CA SER A 30 3.50 -9.28 9.12
C SER A 30 2.66 -8.30 9.94
N GLN A 31 3.29 -7.58 10.86
CA GLN A 31 2.57 -6.61 11.67
C GLN A 31 2.09 -5.42 10.85
N PHE A 32 2.85 -5.04 9.84
CA PHE A 32 2.43 -3.98 8.93
C PHE A 32 1.13 -4.34 8.24
N PHE A 33 0.97 -5.59 7.83
CA PHE A 33 -0.23 -6.03 7.11
C PHE A 33 -1.36 -6.46 8.03
N LEU A 34 -1.04 -7.11 9.14
CA LEU A 34 -2.03 -7.77 9.99
C LEU A 34 -2.20 -7.09 11.35
N GLY A 35 -1.37 -6.11 11.69
CA GLY A 35 -1.43 -5.42 12.97
C GLY A 35 -2.69 -4.57 13.12
N PRO A 36 -3.21 -4.44 14.35
CA PRO A 36 -4.46 -3.70 14.59
C PRO A 36 -4.33 -2.19 14.36
N ARG A 37 -3.13 -1.65 14.40
CA ARG A 37 -2.88 -0.22 14.18
C ARG A 37 -2.16 0.04 12.87
N SER A 38 -2.24 -0.89 11.96
CA SER A 38 -1.56 -0.76 10.67
C SER A 38 -2.23 0.27 9.78
N VAL A 39 -1.42 1.04 9.04
CA VAL A 39 -1.92 1.97 8.03
C VAL A 39 -2.06 1.29 6.67
N PHE A 40 -1.83 0.00 6.60
CA PHE A 40 -1.88 -0.77 5.36
C PHE A 40 -3.21 -0.60 4.60
N PRO A 41 -4.39 -0.66 5.27
CA PRO A 41 -5.65 -0.49 4.54
C PRO A 41 -5.73 0.85 3.82
N GLU A 42 -5.23 1.90 4.43
CA GLU A 42 -5.24 3.22 3.82
C GLU A 42 -4.24 3.30 2.67
N LEU A 43 -3.05 2.73 2.87
CA LEU A 43 -2.02 2.73 1.84
C LEU A 43 -2.43 1.90 0.62
N SER A 44 -3.10 0.77 0.83
CA SER A 44 -3.58 -0.05 -0.28
C SER A 44 -4.62 0.71 -1.11
N LYS A 45 -5.47 1.47 -0.44
CA LYS A 45 -6.45 2.33 -1.10
C LYS A 45 -5.76 3.40 -1.94
N MET A 46 -4.75 4.05 -1.38
CA MET A 46 -3.98 5.09 -2.07
C MET A 46 -3.23 4.54 -3.28
N ALA A 47 -2.72 3.33 -3.17
CA ALA A 47 -1.98 2.67 -4.25
C ALA A 47 -2.90 1.98 -5.25
N LYS A 48 -4.21 2.02 -5.02
CA LYS A 48 -5.22 1.34 -5.84
C LYS A 48 -4.95 -0.15 -5.98
N LEU A 49 -4.50 -0.76 -4.89
CA LEU A 49 -4.24 -2.19 -4.81
C LEU A 49 -5.36 -2.89 -4.05
N SER A 50 -5.55 -4.17 -4.35
CA SER A 50 -6.54 -4.97 -3.64
C SER A 50 -5.97 -5.39 -2.30
N LYS A 51 -6.58 -4.89 -1.23
CA LYS A 51 -6.19 -5.23 0.14
C LYS A 51 -6.33 -6.73 0.38
N ASP A 52 -7.42 -7.33 -0.09
CA ASP A 52 -7.69 -8.75 0.13
C ASP A 52 -6.65 -9.62 -0.57
N ASP A 53 -6.27 -9.26 -1.79
CA ASP A 53 -5.25 -10.00 -2.53
C ASP A 53 -3.90 -9.93 -1.82
N LEU A 54 -3.53 -8.75 -1.33
CA LEU A 54 -2.28 -8.57 -0.61
C LEU A 54 -2.28 -9.34 0.71
N LEU A 55 -3.38 -9.32 1.44
CA LEU A 55 -3.50 -10.07 2.68
C LEU A 55 -3.41 -11.57 2.44
N GLN A 56 -4.02 -12.04 1.35
CA GLN A 56 -3.93 -13.45 0.99
C GLN A 56 -2.50 -13.84 0.65
N TYR A 57 -1.79 -13.00 -0.09
CA TYR A 57 -0.39 -13.22 -0.40
C TYR A 57 0.43 -13.31 0.88
N VAL A 58 0.21 -12.40 1.81
CA VAL A 58 0.93 -12.37 3.08
C VAL A 58 0.67 -13.65 3.87
N LYS A 59 -0.58 -14.08 3.96
CA LYS A 59 -0.94 -15.30 4.69
C LYS A 59 -0.30 -16.55 4.09
N ASN A 60 -0.13 -16.56 2.77
CA ASN A 60 0.43 -17.73 2.08
C ASN A 60 1.96 -17.76 2.08
N ASN A 61 2.60 -16.60 2.21
CA ASN A 61 4.05 -16.49 2.04
C ASN A 61 4.82 -16.07 3.29
N PHE A 62 4.09 -15.67 4.35
CA PHE A 62 4.74 -15.22 5.60
C PHE A 62 4.70 -16.31 6.70
#